data_62a888379b25200f321761818947bc9d
#
_entry.id   62a888379b25200f321761818947bc9d
#
_cell.length_a   1.000
_cell.length_b   1.000
_cell.length_c   1.000
_cell.angle_alpha   90.00
_cell.angle_beta   90.00
_cell.angle_gamma   90.00
#
_symmetry.space_group_name_H-M   'P 1'
#
loop_
_entity.id
_entity.type
_entity.pdbx_description
1 polymer ?
#
loop_
_entity_poly.entity_id
_entity_poly.type
_entity_poly.pdbx_seq_one_letter_code
_entity_poly.pdbx_strand_id
1 'polypeptide(L)'
;MMQPGTDPDVERILEGVAYLCGRIRQRLDQTAPELLQTLLRLTFPHAVLPTPSTTLMAFTPRQDLREPLHLPRGTELASRPVDGVPCIYTLDDEADVLPLHIRGTVCERRNETSLILGLHLQGSAPLTTLRDTPLRPYLAAPYAAAV
;
A
#
# COMPACT_ATOMS: atom_id res chain seq x y z
N MET A 1 21.13 65.83 -5.66
CA MET A 1 20.98 64.43 -5.25
C MET A 1 19.92 63.87 -6.17
N MET A 2 20.33 63.18 -7.29
CA MET A 2 19.42 62.58 -8.24
C MET A 2 18.82 61.31 -7.60
N GLN A 3 17.47 61.27 -7.49
CA GLN A 3 16.78 60.07 -7.08
C GLN A 3 16.96 58.99 -8.17
N PRO A 4 17.34 57.75 -7.81
CA PRO A 4 17.38 56.67 -8.78
C PRO A 4 15.93 56.28 -9.14
N GLY A 5 15.62 56.28 -10.45
CA GLY A 5 14.34 55.85 -10.97
C GLY A 5 13.54 56.96 -11.70
N THR A 6 14.22 57.96 -12.32
CA THR A 6 13.52 59.08 -12.94
C THR A 6 13.37 58.96 -14.48
N ASP A 7 14.01 57.97 -15.10
CA ASP A 7 13.87 57.78 -16.57
C ASP A 7 13.01 56.50 -16.84
N PRO A 8 11.78 56.70 -17.34
CA PRO A 8 10.85 55.59 -17.58
C PRO A 8 11.36 54.59 -18.65
N ASP A 9 12.23 55.02 -19.52
CA ASP A 9 12.80 54.16 -20.56
C ASP A 9 13.88 53.21 -19.98
N VAL A 10 14.66 53.71 -19.04
CA VAL A 10 15.62 52.88 -18.28
C VAL A 10 14.91 51.87 -17.40
N GLU A 11 13.83 52.24 -16.74
CA GLU A 11 13.03 51.31 -15.92
C GLU A 11 12.44 50.16 -16.79
N ARG A 12 11.87 50.49 -17.95
CA ARG A 12 11.35 49.47 -18.89
C ARG A 12 12.42 48.49 -19.39
N ILE A 13 13.63 49.01 -19.66
CA ILE A 13 14.74 48.12 -20.06
C ILE A 13 15.15 47.20 -18.90
N LEU A 14 15.24 47.72 -17.67
CA LEU A 14 15.55 46.96 -16.47
C LEU A 14 14.49 45.89 -16.18
N GLU A 15 13.21 46.22 -16.30
CA GLU A 15 12.11 45.28 -16.19
C GLU A 15 12.20 44.16 -17.25
N GLY A 16 12.49 44.51 -18.49
CA GLY A 16 12.68 43.55 -19.58
C GLY A 16 13.84 42.60 -19.30
N VAL A 17 14.97 43.12 -18.83
CA VAL A 17 16.14 42.29 -18.46
C VAL A 17 15.82 41.41 -17.27
N ALA A 18 15.18 41.95 -16.22
CA ALA A 18 14.78 41.18 -15.04
C ALA A 18 13.81 40.04 -15.43
N TYR A 19 12.85 40.32 -16.32
CA TYR A 19 11.94 39.29 -16.83
C TYR A 19 12.69 38.18 -17.58
N LEU A 20 13.60 38.52 -18.48
CA LEU A 20 14.40 37.55 -19.23
C LEU A 20 15.29 36.69 -18.30
N CYS A 21 15.95 37.33 -17.33
CA CYS A 21 16.73 36.62 -16.31
C CYS A 21 15.86 35.67 -15.47
N GLY A 22 14.68 36.11 -15.08
CA GLY A 22 13.71 35.28 -14.38
C GLY A 22 13.27 34.05 -15.19
N ARG A 23 13.03 34.25 -16.50
CA ARG A 23 12.70 33.14 -17.43
C ARG A 23 13.83 32.13 -17.59
N ILE A 24 15.06 32.61 -17.71
CA ILE A 24 16.24 31.73 -17.78
C ILE A 24 16.40 30.92 -16.50
N ARG A 25 16.31 31.60 -15.34
CA ARG A 25 16.38 30.94 -14.04
C ARG A 25 15.28 29.88 -13.88
N GLN A 26 14.05 30.22 -14.24
CA GLN A 26 12.94 29.28 -14.21
C GLN A 26 13.19 28.04 -15.06
N ARG A 27 13.75 28.20 -16.28
CA ARG A 27 14.11 27.05 -17.12
C ARG A 27 15.19 26.18 -16.50
N LEU A 28 16.23 26.79 -15.93
CA LEU A 28 17.30 26.05 -15.25
C LEU A 28 16.75 25.25 -14.06
N ASP A 29 15.90 25.89 -13.25
CA ASP A 29 15.28 25.24 -12.09
C ASP A 29 14.32 24.09 -12.49
N GLN A 30 13.72 24.15 -13.68
CA GLN A 30 12.85 23.09 -14.21
C GLN A 30 13.64 21.94 -14.85
N THR A 31 14.81 22.19 -15.40
CA THR A 31 15.62 21.16 -16.07
C THR A 31 16.30 20.23 -15.07
N ALA A 32 16.72 20.74 -13.92
CA ALA A 32 17.39 19.95 -12.89
C ALA A 32 16.50 18.81 -12.32
N PRO A 33 15.22 19.05 -11.95
CA PRO A 33 14.33 17.97 -11.50
C PRO A 33 14.07 16.90 -12.55
N GLU A 34 13.94 17.24 -13.82
CA GLU A 34 13.73 16.28 -14.92
C GLU A 34 14.92 15.33 -15.09
N LEU A 35 16.14 15.85 -15.03
CA LEU A 35 17.36 15.05 -15.07
C LEU A 35 17.47 14.13 -13.85
N LEU A 36 17.19 14.67 -12.67
CA LEU A 36 17.19 13.89 -11.43
C LEU A 36 16.15 12.77 -11.47
N GLN A 37 14.93 13.04 -11.93
CA GLN A 37 13.90 12.02 -12.09
C GLN A 37 14.29 10.94 -13.08
N THR A 38 14.93 11.32 -14.18
CA THR A 38 15.40 10.37 -15.19
C THR A 38 16.50 9.47 -14.61
N LEU A 39 17.45 10.03 -13.88
CA LEU A 39 18.50 9.28 -13.20
C LEU A 39 17.92 8.35 -12.11
N LEU A 40 16.96 8.83 -11.33
CA LEU A 40 16.28 8.02 -10.32
C LEU A 40 15.52 6.85 -10.95
N ARG A 41 14.82 7.05 -12.06
CA ARG A 41 14.13 5.98 -12.78
C ARG A 41 15.08 4.92 -13.33
N LEU A 42 16.31 5.30 -13.70
CA LEU A 42 17.32 4.36 -14.18
C LEU A 42 18.03 3.61 -13.07
N THR A 43 18.34 4.29 -11.95
CA THR A 43 19.09 3.71 -10.82
C THR A 43 18.22 3.06 -9.77
N PHE A 44 17.08 3.68 -9.46
CA PHE A 44 16.17 3.24 -8.39
C PHE A 44 14.70 3.28 -8.85
N PRO A 45 14.30 2.48 -9.84
CA PRO A 45 12.95 2.51 -10.39
C PRO A 45 11.88 2.29 -9.33
N HIS A 46 12.14 1.45 -8.33
CA HIS A 46 11.23 1.16 -7.22
C HIS A 46 10.97 2.37 -6.30
N ALA A 47 11.90 3.33 -6.21
CA ALA A 47 11.73 4.53 -5.39
C ALA A 47 10.84 5.59 -6.07
N VAL A 48 10.69 5.53 -7.39
CA VAL A 48 9.91 6.50 -8.19
C VAL A 48 8.53 5.98 -8.56
N LEU A 49 8.31 4.65 -8.49
CA LEU A 49 7.01 4.06 -8.75
C LEU A 49 6.03 4.41 -7.62
N PRO A 50 4.80 4.80 -7.96
CA PRO A 50 3.77 5.03 -6.96
C PRO A 50 3.45 3.71 -6.24
N THR A 51 3.42 3.75 -4.91
CA THR A 51 2.95 2.62 -4.11
C THR A 51 1.43 2.73 -3.98
N PRO A 52 0.66 1.77 -4.49
CA PRO A 52 -0.79 1.79 -4.34
C PRO A 52 -1.18 1.56 -2.88
N SER A 53 -2.37 2.01 -2.50
CA SER A 53 -2.96 1.69 -1.21
C SER A 53 -3.16 0.19 -1.09
N THR A 54 -2.61 -0.42 -0.05
CA THR A 54 -2.77 -1.85 0.25
C THR A 54 -3.45 -2.03 1.59
N THR A 55 -4.21 -3.11 1.72
CA THR A 55 -4.88 -3.48 2.97
C THR A 55 -4.92 -4.98 3.12
N LEU A 56 -5.08 -5.44 4.35
CA LEU A 56 -5.32 -6.84 4.65
C LEU A 56 -6.82 -7.05 4.83
N MET A 57 -7.36 -8.01 4.09
CA MET A 57 -8.77 -8.42 4.20
C MET A 57 -8.88 -9.72 4.97
N ALA A 58 -9.75 -9.73 5.97
CA ALA A 58 -10.12 -10.94 6.68
C ALA A 58 -11.49 -11.42 6.20
N PHE A 59 -11.54 -12.64 5.67
CA PHE A 59 -12.77 -13.29 5.25
C PHE A 59 -13.34 -14.11 6.41
N THR A 60 -14.58 -13.83 6.77
CA THR A 60 -15.31 -14.63 7.75
C THR A 60 -16.32 -15.50 7.01
N PRO A 61 -16.21 -16.82 7.08
CA PRO A 61 -17.13 -17.71 6.40
C PRO A 61 -18.55 -17.56 6.97
N ARG A 62 -19.54 -17.65 6.10
CA ARG A 62 -20.94 -17.71 6.55
C ARG A 62 -21.21 -19.07 7.19
N GLN A 63 -22.19 -19.14 8.08
CA GLN A 63 -22.52 -20.38 8.80
C GLN A 63 -23.04 -21.50 7.88
N ASP A 64 -23.56 -21.14 6.71
CA ASP A 64 -24.07 -22.05 5.69
C ASP A 64 -22.98 -22.58 4.73
N LEU A 65 -21.77 -22.02 4.79
CA LEU A 65 -20.65 -22.50 3.97
C LEU A 65 -20.25 -23.92 4.39
N ARG A 66 -20.28 -24.85 3.41
CA ARG A 66 -19.95 -26.27 3.60
C ARG A 66 -18.71 -26.71 2.88
N GLU A 67 -18.34 -25.99 1.80
CA GLU A 67 -17.22 -26.28 0.94
C GLU A 67 -16.32 -25.04 0.89
N PRO A 68 -15.02 -25.21 0.62
CA PRO A 68 -14.12 -24.08 0.40
C PRO A 68 -14.61 -23.21 -0.76
N LEU A 69 -14.65 -21.89 -0.55
CA LEU A 69 -14.96 -20.92 -1.60
C LEU A 69 -13.65 -20.33 -2.13
N HIS A 70 -13.35 -20.66 -3.38
CA HIS A 70 -12.16 -20.14 -4.05
C HIS A 70 -12.41 -18.74 -4.61
N LEU A 71 -11.56 -17.80 -4.25
CA LEU A 71 -11.54 -16.43 -4.76
C LEU A 71 -10.32 -16.26 -5.67
N PRO A 72 -10.52 -16.10 -6.98
CA PRO A 72 -9.39 -15.92 -7.90
C PRO A 72 -8.73 -14.56 -7.71
N ARG A 73 -7.45 -14.49 -8.08
CA ARG A 73 -6.72 -13.22 -8.19
C ARG A 73 -7.50 -12.25 -9.08
N GLY A 74 -7.51 -10.96 -8.70
CA GLY A 74 -8.26 -9.93 -9.44
C GLY A 74 -9.71 -9.78 -9.00
N THR A 75 -10.19 -10.56 -8.02
CA THR A 75 -11.53 -10.37 -7.45
C THR A 75 -11.64 -8.99 -6.81
N GLU A 76 -12.66 -8.23 -7.19
CA GLU A 76 -12.94 -6.92 -6.61
C GLU A 76 -13.63 -7.05 -5.26
N LEU A 77 -13.12 -6.30 -4.29
CA LEU A 77 -13.58 -6.28 -2.91
C LEU A 77 -13.87 -4.84 -2.49
N ALA A 78 -15.05 -4.60 -1.96
CA ALA A 78 -15.43 -3.28 -1.45
C ALA A 78 -15.15 -3.17 0.05
N SER A 79 -14.57 -2.04 0.46
CA SER A 79 -14.45 -1.72 1.88
C SER A 79 -15.79 -1.30 2.48
N ARG A 80 -15.85 -1.18 3.80
CA ARG A 80 -16.93 -0.43 4.41
C ARG A 80 -16.90 1.01 3.89
N PRO A 81 -18.06 1.61 3.59
CA PRO A 81 -18.09 2.98 3.11
C PRO A 81 -17.47 3.94 4.12
N VAL A 82 -16.63 4.84 3.65
CA VAL A 82 -16.13 6.00 4.38
C VAL A 82 -16.78 7.23 3.74
N ASP A 83 -17.47 8.03 4.53
CA ASP A 83 -18.27 9.18 4.05
C ASP A 83 -19.24 8.82 2.90
N GLY A 84 -19.80 7.61 2.96
CA GLY A 84 -20.74 7.11 1.97
C GLY A 84 -20.10 6.52 0.70
N VAL A 85 -18.79 6.54 0.57
CA VAL A 85 -18.06 6.02 -0.60
C VAL A 85 -17.29 4.76 -0.22
N PRO A 86 -17.56 3.60 -0.85
CA PRO A 86 -16.75 2.40 -0.68
C PRO A 86 -15.45 2.50 -1.48
N CYS A 87 -14.34 2.08 -0.89
CA CYS A 87 -13.09 1.90 -1.61
C CYS A 87 -13.05 0.51 -2.22
N ILE A 88 -12.77 0.42 -3.51
CA ILE A 88 -12.65 -0.86 -4.22
C ILE A 88 -11.17 -1.27 -4.21
N TYR A 89 -10.92 -2.47 -3.76
CA TYR A 89 -9.61 -3.12 -3.77
C TYR A 89 -9.68 -4.37 -4.65
N THR A 90 -8.57 -4.72 -5.24
CA THR A 90 -8.43 -5.93 -6.04
C THR A 90 -7.59 -6.94 -5.26
N LEU A 91 -8.03 -8.19 -5.22
CA LEU A 91 -7.28 -9.27 -4.58
C LEU A 91 -5.99 -9.53 -5.37
N ASP A 92 -4.84 -9.39 -4.71
CA ASP A 92 -3.53 -9.51 -5.36
C ASP A 92 -3.09 -10.97 -5.54
N ASP A 93 -3.56 -11.88 -4.71
CA ASP A 93 -3.32 -13.32 -4.80
C ASP A 93 -4.64 -14.07 -4.65
N GLU A 94 -4.68 -15.31 -5.10
CA GLU A 94 -5.83 -16.20 -4.88
C GLU A 94 -6.01 -16.50 -3.38
N ALA A 95 -7.24 -16.63 -2.94
CA ALA A 95 -7.57 -16.96 -1.57
C ALA A 95 -8.70 -17.97 -1.47
N ASP A 96 -8.57 -18.91 -0.54
CA ASP A 96 -9.61 -19.87 -0.24
C ASP A 96 -10.29 -19.50 1.09
N VAL A 97 -11.58 -19.23 1.04
CA VAL A 97 -12.40 -19.04 2.24
C VAL A 97 -12.87 -20.40 2.72
N LEU A 98 -12.31 -20.86 3.82
CA LEU A 98 -12.62 -22.18 4.37
C LEU A 98 -13.81 -22.11 5.33
N PRO A 99 -14.62 -23.18 5.42
CA PRO A 99 -15.72 -23.29 6.40
C PRO A 99 -15.19 -23.52 7.83
N LEU A 100 -14.23 -22.69 8.25
CA LEU A 100 -13.53 -22.78 9.52
C LEU A 100 -13.50 -21.44 10.23
N HIS A 101 -13.64 -21.48 11.54
CA HIS A 101 -13.43 -20.34 12.42
C HIS A 101 -12.31 -20.63 13.41
N ILE A 102 -11.40 -19.69 13.62
CA ILE A 102 -10.43 -19.76 14.70
C ILE A 102 -11.11 -19.31 15.98
N ARG A 103 -11.30 -20.23 16.93
CA ARG A 103 -11.93 -19.96 18.23
C ARG A 103 -10.94 -19.51 19.29
N GLY A 104 -9.72 -19.92 19.18
CA GLY A 104 -8.67 -19.57 20.13
C GLY A 104 -7.30 -19.91 19.58
N THR A 105 -6.31 -19.22 20.11
CA THR A 105 -4.91 -19.48 19.84
C THR A 105 -4.19 -19.67 21.16
N VAL A 106 -3.31 -20.66 21.22
CA VAL A 106 -2.43 -20.92 22.36
C VAL A 106 -0.99 -20.82 21.84
N CYS A 107 -0.19 -20.04 22.54
CA CYS A 107 1.21 -19.87 22.22
C CYS A 107 2.04 -20.27 23.44
N GLU A 108 2.74 -21.38 23.35
CA GLU A 108 3.56 -21.92 24.41
C GLU A 108 5.03 -21.93 24.01
N ARG A 109 5.87 -21.32 24.81
CA ARG A 109 7.33 -21.42 24.65
C ARG A 109 7.79 -22.72 25.27
N ARG A 110 8.27 -23.67 24.45
CA ARG A 110 8.76 -24.97 24.92
C ARG A 110 10.21 -24.90 25.43
N ASN A 111 11.02 -24.11 24.76
CA ASN A 111 12.42 -23.81 25.15
C ASN A 111 12.88 -22.49 24.51
N GLU A 112 14.17 -22.15 24.60
CA GLU A 112 14.70 -20.90 24.05
C GLU A 112 14.60 -20.82 22.52
N THR A 113 14.54 -21.95 21.83
CA THR A 113 14.58 -22.04 20.36
C THR A 113 13.30 -22.54 19.74
N SER A 114 12.31 -22.99 20.53
CA SER A 114 11.08 -23.57 20.00
C SER A 114 9.82 -22.97 20.65
N LEU A 115 8.86 -22.63 19.78
CA LEU A 115 7.56 -22.12 20.11
C LEU A 115 6.50 -23.07 19.53
N ILE A 116 5.50 -23.40 20.33
CA ILE A 116 4.34 -24.17 19.89
C ILE A 116 3.17 -23.21 19.74
N LEU A 117 2.63 -23.14 18.50
CA LEU A 117 1.43 -22.39 18.20
C LEU A 117 0.27 -23.39 18.02
N GLY A 118 -0.67 -23.39 18.95
CA GLY A 118 -1.91 -24.18 18.89
C GLY A 118 -3.05 -23.31 18.34
N LEU A 119 -3.75 -23.81 17.32
CA LEU A 119 -4.94 -23.18 16.77
C LEU A 119 -6.16 -24.06 17.09
N HIS A 120 -7.12 -23.51 17.81
CA HIS A 120 -8.41 -24.14 18.02
C HIS A 120 -9.36 -23.77 16.89
N LEU A 121 -9.62 -24.73 16.01
CA LEU A 121 -10.47 -24.55 14.83
C LEU A 121 -11.86 -25.14 15.09
N GLN A 122 -12.90 -24.41 14.71
CA GLN A 122 -14.27 -24.89 14.68
C GLN A 122 -14.80 -24.77 13.25
N GLY A 123 -15.24 -25.89 12.69
CA GLY A 123 -15.79 -25.95 11.34
C GLY A 123 -17.30 -26.08 11.31
N SER A 124 -17.92 -25.62 10.24
CA SER A 124 -19.31 -25.90 9.85
C SER A 124 -19.42 -27.14 8.95
N ALA A 125 -18.28 -27.68 8.51
CA ALA A 125 -18.15 -28.89 7.69
C ALA A 125 -17.18 -29.89 8.32
N PRO A 126 -17.23 -31.18 7.93
CA PRO A 126 -16.27 -32.18 8.38
C PRO A 126 -14.85 -31.82 7.93
N LEU A 127 -13.86 -31.98 8.80
CA LEU A 127 -12.45 -31.68 8.48
C LEU A 127 -11.90 -32.53 7.33
N THR A 128 -12.55 -33.63 7.00
CA THR A 128 -12.18 -34.47 5.85
C THR A 128 -12.33 -33.77 4.52
N THR A 129 -13.21 -32.76 4.40
CA THR A 129 -13.40 -31.95 3.18
C THR A 129 -12.24 -30.97 2.96
N LEU A 130 -11.38 -30.78 3.96
CA LEU A 130 -10.26 -29.81 3.93
C LEU A 130 -8.90 -30.50 3.80
N ARG A 131 -8.91 -31.82 3.53
CA ARG A 131 -7.69 -32.65 3.57
C ARG A 131 -6.55 -32.15 2.68
N ASP A 132 -6.89 -31.62 1.52
CA ASP A 132 -5.92 -31.18 0.52
C ASP A 132 -5.82 -29.64 0.40
N THR A 133 -6.47 -28.89 1.29
CA THR A 133 -6.47 -27.43 1.23
C THR A 133 -5.42 -26.86 2.19
N PRO A 134 -4.46 -26.06 1.72
CA PRO A 134 -3.44 -25.46 2.57
C PRO A 134 -4.04 -24.42 3.49
N LEU A 135 -3.73 -24.51 4.80
CA LEU A 135 -4.08 -23.47 5.78
C LEU A 135 -2.98 -22.41 5.76
N ARG A 136 -3.35 -21.17 5.44
CA ARG A 136 -2.45 -20.00 5.46
C ARG A 136 -2.89 -19.02 6.58
N PRO A 137 -2.52 -19.25 7.84
CA PRO A 137 -2.87 -18.35 8.92
C PRO A 137 -2.05 -17.07 8.83
N TYR A 138 -2.70 -15.92 9.05
CA TYR A 138 -2.02 -14.65 9.20
C TYR A 138 -1.73 -14.40 10.68
N LEU A 139 -0.46 -14.16 11.02
CA LEU A 139 -0.03 -13.83 12.36
C LEU A 139 -0.02 -12.30 12.53
N ALA A 140 -1.00 -11.77 13.27
CA ALA A 140 -1.04 -10.37 13.65
C ALA A 140 -0.38 -10.19 15.01
N ALA A 141 0.78 -9.55 15.04
CA ALA A 141 1.45 -9.17 16.27
C ALA A 141 2.07 -7.77 16.14
N PRO A 142 2.28 -7.04 17.25
CA PRO A 142 3.14 -5.87 17.23
C PRO A 142 4.52 -6.28 16.69
N TYR A 143 5.15 -5.42 15.87
CA TYR A 143 6.42 -5.74 15.20
C TYR A 143 7.49 -6.31 16.15
N ALA A 144 7.56 -5.79 17.39
CA ALA A 144 8.49 -6.27 18.42
C ALA A 144 8.25 -7.70 18.92
N ALA A 145 7.08 -8.28 18.62
CA ALA A 145 6.71 -9.65 19.02
C ALA A 145 6.63 -10.62 17.82
N ALA A 146 6.78 -10.12 16.60
CA ALA A 146 6.72 -10.88 15.35
C ALA A 146 8.12 -11.27 14.82
N VAL A 147 9.19 -10.71 15.41
CA VAL A 147 10.62 -11.00 15.13
C VAL A 147 11.21 -11.99 16.20
#